data_b4fa6ba9bee0bc79adf78a3b5a39eb43
#
_entry.id   b4fa6ba9bee0bc79adf78a3b5a39eb43
#
_cell.length_a   1.000
_cell.length_b   1.000
_cell.length_c   1.000
_cell.angle_alpha   90.00
_cell.angle_beta   90.00
_cell.angle_gamma   90.00
#
_symmetry.space_group_name_H-M   'P 1'
#
loop_
_entity.id
_entity.type
_entity.pdbx_description
1 polymer ?
#
loop_
_entity_poly.entity_id
_entity_poly.type
_entity_poly.pdbx_seq_one_letter_code
_entity_poly.pdbx_strand_id
1 'polypeptide(L)'
;EGQIAFMFGGNWDWSVINAYDYTENMGMMPVPQNTDDGSNEKLVGGGSKFMMIDSSDATSDEQRQAAKDFLTWLADSDEGQSFIAETCALVPAFSNNEKEVSDPLGKSVKKYADEGSLIDNYNYLPDDHLSICGATFQKYLAGQIDRAEFAAEIEDYWKNTTPVEH
;
A
#
# COMPACT_ATOMS: atom_id res chain seq x y z
N GLU A 1 19.36 0.16 -15.47
CA GLU A 1 20.22 -0.27 -16.59
C GLU A 1 19.41 -0.66 -17.85
N GLY A 2 18.07 -0.44 -17.89
CA GLY A 2 17.23 -0.70 -19.06
C GLY A 2 17.08 -2.17 -19.47
N GLN A 3 17.34 -3.10 -18.55
CA GLN A 3 17.31 -4.55 -18.84
C GLN A 3 15.93 -5.17 -18.65
N ILE A 4 15.04 -4.50 -17.92
CA ILE A 4 13.66 -4.95 -17.69
C ILE A 4 12.69 -3.83 -18.07
N ALA A 5 11.58 -4.19 -18.71
CA ALA A 5 10.53 -3.24 -19.09
C ALA A 5 9.48 -3.06 -17.98
N PHE A 6 9.22 -4.08 -17.18
CA PHE A 6 8.20 -4.09 -16.13
C PHE A 6 8.74 -4.73 -14.86
N MET A 7 8.34 -4.17 -13.72
CA MET A 7 8.63 -4.70 -12.40
C MET A 7 7.31 -4.73 -11.59
N PHE A 8 7.08 -5.83 -10.88
CA PHE A 8 5.98 -5.89 -9.93
C PHE A 8 6.39 -5.24 -8.62
N GLY A 9 5.66 -4.21 -8.20
CA GLY A 9 5.97 -3.46 -6.99
C GLY A 9 4.97 -2.35 -6.72
N GLY A 10 5.28 -1.46 -5.81
CA GLY A 10 4.45 -0.33 -5.43
C GLY A 10 5.20 1.01 -5.57
N ASN A 11 4.49 2.12 -5.40
CA ASN A 11 5.09 3.45 -5.46
C ASN A 11 6.20 3.68 -4.42
N TRP A 12 6.19 2.94 -3.31
CA TRP A 12 7.26 2.96 -2.29
C TRP A 12 8.61 2.46 -2.80
N ASP A 13 8.65 1.73 -3.91
CA ASP A 13 9.90 1.27 -4.53
C ASP A 13 10.75 2.44 -5.03
N TRP A 14 10.15 3.63 -5.18
CA TRP A 14 10.89 4.84 -5.52
C TRP A 14 12.06 5.10 -4.57
N SER A 15 11.89 4.87 -3.28
CA SER A 15 12.94 5.05 -2.29
C SER A 15 14.19 4.17 -2.52
N VAL A 16 14.03 3.08 -3.26
CA VAL A 16 15.10 2.13 -3.60
C VAL A 16 15.71 2.40 -4.97
N ILE A 17 14.89 2.87 -5.93
CA ILE A 17 15.30 2.98 -7.34
C ILE A 17 15.67 4.41 -7.78
N ASN A 18 15.37 5.42 -6.98
CA ASN A 18 15.57 6.84 -7.33
C ASN A 18 17.03 7.24 -7.62
N ALA A 19 17.99 6.42 -7.23
CA ALA A 19 19.41 6.66 -7.47
C ALA A 19 19.91 6.18 -8.86
N TYR A 20 19.01 5.59 -9.68
CA TYR A 20 19.38 5.05 -10.99
C TYR A 20 18.90 5.94 -12.14
N ASP A 21 19.71 6.01 -13.22
CA ASP A 21 19.57 7.00 -14.30
C ASP A 21 18.29 6.96 -15.13
N TYR A 22 17.49 5.91 -15.09
CA TYR A 22 16.31 5.77 -15.95
C TYR A 22 14.97 5.96 -15.23
N THR A 23 15.02 6.38 -13.98
CA THR A 23 13.83 6.43 -13.12
C THR A 23 12.86 7.54 -13.48
N GLU A 24 13.30 8.61 -14.13
CA GLU A 24 12.43 9.72 -14.57
C GLU A 24 11.34 9.30 -15.57
N ASN A 25 11.55 8.20 -16.29
CA ASN A 25 10.64 7.68 -17.30
C ASN A 25 9.77 6.53 -16.78
N MET A 26 9.70 6.35 -15.46
CA MET A 26 8.90 5.30 -14.83
C MET A 26 7.50 5.80 -14.48
N GLY A 27 6.55 4.87 -14.44
CA GLY A 27 5.19 5.11 -13.99
C GLY A 27 4.57 3.83 -13.48
N MET A 28 3.37 3.94 -12.94
CA MET A 28 2.59 2.80 -12.48
C MET A 28 1.55 2.42 -13.54
N MET A 29 1.29 1.14 -13.67
CA MET A 29 0.19 0.62 -14.47
C MET A 29 -0.48 -0.53 -13.72
N PRO A 30 -1.78 -0.77 -13.95
CA PRO A 30 -2.46 -1.95 -13.41
C PRO A 30 -1.78 -3.24 -13.86
N VAL A 31 -1.78 -4.25 -12.97
CA VAL A 31 -1.37 -5.59 -13.38
C VAL A 31 -2.40 -6.15 -14.35
N PRO A 32 -2.02 -6.53 -15.57
CA PRO A 32 -2.98 -7.03 -16.56
C PRO A 32 -3.70 -8.28 -16.05
N GLN A 33 -5.02 -8.24 -16.09
CA GLN A 33 -5.90 -9.35 -15.76
C GLN A 33 -6.44 -9.97 -17.07
N ASN A 34 -6.75 -11.24 -17.05
CA ASN A 34 -7.39 -11.90 -18.19
C ASN A 34 -8.93 -11.75 -18.10
N THR A 35 -9.39 -10.50 -17.91
CA THR A 35 -10.81 -10.17 -17.75
C THR A 35 -11.13 -8.94 -18.61
N ASP A 36 -12.42 -8.75 -18.89
CA ASP A 36 -12.94 -7.60 -19.64
C ASP A 36 -13.97 -6.84 -18.79
N ASP A 37 -13.73 -6.74 -17.51
CA ASP A 37 -14.60 -6.10 -16.51
C ASP A 37 -14.14 -4.69 -16.10
N GLY A 38 -13.16 -4.13 -16.79
CA GLY A 38 -12.57 -2.82 -16.51
C GLY A 38 -11.49 -2.85 -15.40
N SER A 39 -11.14 -4.01 -14.85
CA SER A 39 -10.07 -4.12 -13.83
C SER A 39 -8.68 -3.77 -14.39
N ASN A 40 -8.48 -3.97 -15.70
CA ASN A 40 -7.24 -3.60 -16.39
C ASN A 40 -6.99 -2.08 -16.46
N GLU A 41 -7.99 -1.27 -16.15
CA GLU A 41 -7.91 0.19 -16.19
C GLU A 41 -7.74 0.78 -14.77
N LYS A 42 -7.74 -0.08 -13.74
CA LYS A 42 -7.72 0.34 -12.34
C LYS A 42 -6.47 -0.13 -11.62
N LEU A 43 -5.81 0.80 -10.94
CA LEU A 43 -4.67 0.51 -10.09
C LEU A 43 -5.15 0.08 -8.71
N VAL A 44 -4.53 -0.98 -8.16
CA VAL A 44 -4.78 -1.34 -6.76
C VAL A 44 -4.13 -0.28 -5.87
N GLY A 45 -4.94 0.40 -5.07
CA GLY A 45 -4.46 1.47 -4.20
C GLY A 45 -5.52 1.85 -3.17
N GLY A 46 -5.09 2.44 -2.09
CA GLY A 46 -5.96 2.87 -1.00
C GLY A 46 -5.13 3.34 0.20
N GLY A 47 -5.80 3.69 1.29
CA GLY A 47 -5.14 4.04 2.54
C GLY A 47 -4.37 2.86 3.10
N SER A 48 -3.05 2.91 3.06
CA SER A 48 -2.18 1.85 3.59
C SER A 48 -1.52 2.23 4.92
N LYS A 49 -1.62 3.48 5.32
CA LYS A 49 -1.04 4.03 6.56
C LYS A 49 -2.14 4.77 7.33
N PHE A 50 -2.26 4.43 8.58
CA PHE A 50 -3.25 5.03 9.49
C PHE A 50 -2.52 5.54 10.73
N MET A 51 -2.98 6.68 11.24
CA MET A 51 -2.53 7.22 12.52
C MET A 51 -3.67 7.09 13.51
N MET A 52 -3.34 6.58 14.69
CA MET A 52 -4.30 6.37 15.78
C MET A 52 -3.83 7.11 17.03
N ILE A 53 -4.80 7.60 17.78
CA ILE A 53 -4.55 8.22 19.09
C ILE A 53 -4.90 7.20 20.15
N ASP A 54 -3.95 6.91 21.05
CA ASP A 54 -4.21 6.00 22.17
C ASP A 54 -5.28 6.58 23.09
N SER A 55 -6.35 5.82 23.29
CA SER A 55 -7.50 6.16 24.14
C SER A 55 -7.48 5.43 25.49
N SER A 56 -6.42 4.65 25.77
CA SER A 56 -6.30 3.91 27.03
C SER A 56 -6.05 4.82 28.23
N ASP A 57 -6.30 4.31 29.42
CA ASP A 57 -6.05 5.04 30.68
C ASP A 57 -4.56 5.31 30.94
N ALA A 58 -3.65 4.69 30.18
CA ALA A 58 -2.22 4.94 30.26
C ALA A 58 -1.80 6.28 29.65
N THR A 59 -2.64 6.89 28.80
CA THR A 59 -2.36 8.14 28.11
C THR A 59 -3.16 9.28 28.73
N SER A 60 -2.49 10.35 29.16
CA SER A 60 -3.16 11.52 29.75
C SER A 60 -3.93 12.34 28.72
N ASP A 61 -4.86 13.17 29.17
CA ASP A 61 -5.62 14.07 28.29
C ASP A 61 -4.72 15.08 27.57
N GLU A 62 -3.65 15.57 28.23
CA GLU A 62 -2.67 16.46 27.61
C GLU A 62 -1.90 15.77 26.51
N GLN A 63 -1.51 14.50 26.70
CA GLN A 63 -0.84 13.70 25.65
C GLN A 63 -1.76 13.45 24.47
N ARG A 64 -3.02 13.12 24.74
CA ARG A 64 -4.04 12.98 23.67
C ARG A 64 -4.27 14.26 22.91
N GLN A 65 -4.32 15.40 23.62
CA GLN A 65 -4.47 16.71 22.97
C GLN A 65 -3.24 17.02 22.11
N ALA A 66 -2.03 16.81 22.62
CA ALA A 66 -0.81 17.03 21.84
C ALA A 66 -0.76 16.15 20.55
N ALA A 67 -1.23 14.90 20.63
CA ALA A 67 -1.36 14.04 19.46
C ALA A 67 -2.37 14.59 18.44
N LYS A 68 -3.53 15.08 18.89
CA LYS A 68 -4.51 15.73 18.02
C LYS A 68 -3.94 17.00 17.36
N ASP A 69 -3.26 17.83 18.14
CA ASP A 69 -2.66 19.06 17.62
C ASP A 69 -1.60 18.75 16.55
N PHE A 70 -0.78 17.71 16.78
CA PHE A 70 0.17 17.23 15.78
C PHE A 70 -0.51 16.73 14.50
N LEU A 71 -1.56 15.93 14.61
CA LEU A 71 -2.29 15.42 13.44
C LEU A 71 -2.99 16.57 12.68
N THR A 72 -3.55 17.54 13.41
CA THR A 72 -4.14 18.75 12.81
C THR A 72 -3.07 19.56 12.08
N TRP A 73 -1.91 19.78 12.70
CA TRP A 73 -0.79 20.45 12.04
C TRP A 73 -0.37 19.72 10.77
N LEU A 74 -0.24 18.38 10.85
CA LEU A 74 0.17 17.56 9.71
C LEU A 74 -0.82 17.64 8.53
N ALA A 75 -2.13 17.69 8.83
CA ALA A 75 -3.19 17.73 7.82
C ALA A 75 -3.45 19.14 7.26
N ASP A 76 -3.35 20.19 8.10
CA ASP A 76 -3.88 21.50 7.78
C ASP A 76 -2.81 22.57 7.55
N SER A 77 -1.58 22.41 8.08
CA SER A 77 -0.53 23.38 7.85
C SER A 77 0.19 23.16 6.51
N ASP A 78 0.70 24.24 5.93
CA ASP A 78 1.47 24.19 4.69
C ASP A 78 2.74 23.33 4.83
N GLU A 79 3.42 23.43 5.98
CA GLU A 79 4.61 22.63 6.30
C GLU A 79 4.28 21.15 6.48
N GLY A 80 3.17 20.81 7.16
CA GLY A 80 2.71 19.43 7.34
C GLY A 80 2.33 18.80 6.02
N GLN A 81 1.61 19.52 5.18
CA GLN A 81 1.22 19.07 3.84
C GLN A 81 2.42 18.86 2.93
N SER A 82 3.39 19.77 2.92
CA SER A 82 4.65 19.61 2.18
C SER A 82 5.48 18.45 2.73
N PHE A 83 5.48 18.25 4.04
CA PHE A 83 6.18 17.12 4.65
C PHE A 83 5.61 15.77 4.15
N ILE A 84 4.29 15.63 4.09
CA ILE A 84 3.65 14.40 3.56
C ILE A 84 4.01 14.18 2.09
N ALA A 85 3.77 15.17 1.24
CA ALA A 85 3.85 15.01 -0.21
C ALA A 85 5.28 15.04 -0.73
N GLU A 86 6.11 15.96 -0.23
CA GLU A 86 7.42 16.24 -0.80
C GLU A 86 8.54 15.50 -0.07
N THR A 87 8.49 15.47 1.28
CA THR A 87 9.54 14.84 2.08
C THR A 87 9.33 13.33 2.21
N CYS A 88 8.10 12.91 2.54
CA CYS A 88 7.76 11.50 2.69
C CYS A 88 7.41 10.82 1.36
N ALA A 89 7.24 11.58 0.27
CA ALA A 89 6.79 11.11 -1.04
C ALA A 89 5.51 10.23 -0.95
N LEU A 90 4.60 10.62 -0.05
CA LEU A 90 3.31 9.95 0.11
C LEU A 90 2.25 10.65 -0.73
N VAL A 91 1.40 9.88 -1.37
CA VAL A 91 0.21 10.42 -2.04
C VAL A 91 -0.76 10.90 -0.95
N PRO A 92 -1.08 12.23 -0.91
CA PRO A 92 -1.96 12.75 0.13
C PRO A 92 -3.34 12.11 0.12
N ALA A 93 -3.83 11.71 1.28
CA ALA A 93 -5.17 11.15 1.45
C ALA A 93 -6.23 12.22 1.75
N PHE A 94 -5.81 13.43 2.16
CA PHE A 94 -6.69 14.53 2.50
C PHE A 94 -6.92 15.44 1.31
N SER A 95 -8.18 15.76 1.00
CA SER A 95 -8.58 16.59 -0.14
C SER A 95 -8.10 18.04 -0.06
N ASN A 96 -7.76 18.53 1.14
CA ASN A 96 -7.19 19.86 1.35
C ASN A 96 -5.67 19.94 1.09
N ASN A 97 -5.00 18.80 0.87
CA ASN A 97 -3.59 18.77 0.50
C ASN A 97 -3.45 18.68 -1.03
N GLU A 98 -3.24 19.84 -1.64
CA GLU A 98 -3.04 19.98 -3.09
C GLU A 98 -1.56 19.93 -3.50
N LYS A 99 -0.63 19.63 -2.57
CA LYS A 99 0.79 19.55 -2.87
C LYS A 99 1.07 18.43 -3.88
N GLU A 100 1.96 18.70 -4.79
CA GLU A 100 2.40 17.70 -5.75
C GLU A 100 3.33 16.68 -5.10
N VAL A 101 3.08 15.40 -5.38
CA VAL A 101 4.02 14.34 -5.03
C VAL A 101 5.27 14.50 -5.90
N SER A 102 6.44 14.43 -5.29
CA SER A 102 7.72 14.74 -5.97
C SER A 102 8.17 13.68 -6.98
N ASP A 103 7.80 12.42 -6.75
CA ASP A 103 8.30 11.27 -7.52
C ASP A 103 7.33 10.81 -8.64
N PRO A 104 7.84 10.21 -9.72
CA PRO A 104 7.03 9.80 -10.87
C PRO A 104 6.07 8.65 -10.56
N LEU A 105 6.39 7.75 -9.62
CA LEU A 105 5.50 6.65 -9.25
C LEU A 105 4.33 7.17 -8.43
N GLY A 106 4.58 8.04 -7.46
CA GLY A 106 3.54 8.71 -6.68
C GLY A 106 2.65 9.60 -7.53
N LYS A 107 3.21 10.35 -8.49
CA LYS A 107 2.43 11.12 -9.48
C LYS A 107 1.51 10.23 -10.29
N SER A 108 1.99 9.06 -10.69
CA SER A 108 1.19 8.08 -11.42
C SER A 108 0.03 7.56 -10.58
N VAL A 109 0.27 7.19 -9.32
CA VAL A 109 -0.79 6.75 -8.39
C VAL A 109 -1.81 7.87 -8.17
N LYS A 110 -1.34 9.11 -7.93
CA LYS A 110 -2.23 10.26 -7.76
C LYS A 110 -3.14 10.47 -8.98
N LYS A 111 -2.62 10.32 -10.18
CA LYS A 111 -3.42 10.41 -11.40
C LYS A 111 -4.57 9.40 -11.40
N TYR A 112 -4.30 8.11 -11.09
CA TYR A 112 -5.34 7.09 -11.00
C TYR A 112 -6.36 7.40 -9.89
N ALA A 113 -5.90 7.97 -8.76
CA ALA A 113 -6.79 8.40 -7.68
C ALA A 113 -7.72 9.53 -8.11
N ASP A 114 -7.18 10.57 -8.74
CA ASP A 114 -7.94 11.73 -9.22
C ASP A 114 -8.96 11.36 -10.30
N GLU A 115 -8.67 10.33 -11.10
CA GLU A 115 -9.55 9.77 -12.14
C GLU A 115 -10.60 8.80 -11.56
N GLY A 116 -10.57 8.49 -10.26
CA GLY A 116 -11.44 7.49 -9.65
C GLY A 116 -11.15 6.05 -10.13
N SER A 117 -9.95 5.81 -10.63
CA SER A 117 -9.49 4.55 -11.19
C SER A 117 -8.62 3.76 -10.20
N LEU A 118 -9.02 3.74 -8.92
CA LEU A 118 -8.43 2.87 -7.91
C LEU A 118 -9.39 1.72 -7.57
N ILE A 119 -8.80 0.56 -7.23
CA ILE A 119 -9.48 -0.56 -6.58
C ILE A 119 -8.92 -0.65 -5.17
N ASP A 120 -9.78 -0.70 -4.18
CA ASP A 120 -9.38 -0.85 -2.79
C ASP A 120 -8.56 -2.12 -2.58
N ASN A 121 -7.55 -2.00 -1.75
CA ASN A 121 -6.78 -3.15 -1.31
C ASN A 121 -7.63 -3.99 -0.35
N TYR A 122 -7.61 -5.31 -0.53
CA TYR A 122 -8.28 -6.22 0.40
C TYR A 122 -7.48 -6.32 1.70
N ASN A 123 -7.99 -5.71 2.76
CA ASN A 123 -7.33 -5.57 4.05
C ASN A 123 -7.91 -6.47 5.16
N TYR A 124 -8.81 -7.40 4.81
CA TYR A 124 -9.48 -8.30 5.77
C TYR A 124 -8.74 -9.63 5.90
N LEU A 125 -7.43 -9.57 5.94
CA LEU A 125 -6.58 -10.75 6.11
C LEU A 125 -6.34 -10.98 7.60
N PRO A 126 -6.39 -12.25 8.06
CA PRO A 126 -5.94 -12.60 9.41
C PRO A 126 -4.49 -12.19 9.63
N ASP A 127 -4.13 -11.83 10.86
CA ASP A 127 -2.80 -11.31 11.21
C ASP A 127 -1.66 -12.28 10.85
N ASP A 128 -1.93 -13.58 10.88
CA ASP A 128 -0.96 -14.63 10.58
C ASP A 128 -0.94 -15.07 9.11
N HIS A 129 -1.82 -14.50 8.28
CA HIS A 129 -1.97 -14.90 6.87
C HIS A 129 -0.65 -14.89 6.11
N LEU A 130 0.11 -13.80 6.19
CA LEU A 130 1.37 -13.68 5.46
C LEU A 130 2.42 -14.67 5.93
N SER A 131 2.46 -14.99 7.23
CA SER A 131 3.41 -15.95 7.77
C SER A 131 3.07 -17.39 7.39
N ILE A 132 1.79 -17.79 7.52
CA ILE A 132 1.33 -19.15 7.23
C ILE A 132 1.34 -19.42 5.72
N CYS A 133 0.65 -18.61 4.93
CA CYS A 133 0.61 -18.79 3.48
C CYS A 133 1.98 -18.60 2.83
N GLY A 134 2.80 -17.65 3.36
CA GLY A 134 4.17 -17.46 2.91
C GLY A 134 5.06 -18.68 3.16
N ALA A 135 4.95 -19.32 4.34
CA ALA A 135 5.69 -20.55 4.64
C ALA A 135 5.28 -21.71 3.70
N THR A 136 3.98 -21.85 3.45
CA THR A 136 3.46 -22.86 2.49
C THR A 136 3.98 -22.58 1.07
N PHE A 137 4.00 -21.32 0.65
CA PHE A 137 4.57 -20.95 -0.64
C PHE A 137 6.07 -21.23 -0.74
N GLN A 138 6.84 -21.03 0.33
CA GLN A 138 8.26 -21.38 0.38
C GLN A 138 8.47 -22.88 0.23
N LYS A 139 7.66 -23.74 0.86
CA LYS A 139 7.71 -25.19 0.65
C LYS A 139 7.52 -25.57 -0.82
N TYR A 140 6.53 -24.94 -1.48
CA TYR A 140 6.27 -25.17 -2.90
C TYR A 140 7.46 -24.74 -3.77
N LEU A 141 8.02 -23.55 -3.56
CA LEU A 141 9.19 -23.07 -4.30
C LEU A 141 10.43 -23.93 -4.09
N ALA A 142 10.58 -24.51 -2.90
CA ALA A 142 11.66 -25.44 -2.58
C ALA A 142 11.44 -26.87 -3.12
N GLY A 143 10.33 -27.14 -3.80
CA GLY A 143 9.97 -28.46 -4.31
C GLY A 143 9.66 -29.49 -3.21
N GLN A 144 9.32 -29.06 -2.01
CA GLN A 144 8.97 -29.93 -0.87
C GLN A 144 7.51 -30.42 -0.96
N ILE A 145 6.66 -29.63 -1.59
CA ILE A 145 5.26 -29.96 -1.89
C ILE A 145 4.96 -29.63 -3.35
N ASP A 146 4.01 -30.34 -3.92
CA ASP A 146 3.54 -30.07 -5.28
C ASP A 146 2.45 -28.97 -5.30
N ARG A 147 1.96 -28.62 -6.51
CA ARG A 147 0.93 -27.61 -6.67
C ARG A 147 -0.41 -27.99 -6.03
N ALA A 148 -0.76 -29.27 -6.05
CA ALA A 148 -2.03 -29.73 -5.48
C ALA A 148 -1.98 -29.69 -3.94
N GLU A 149 -0.86 -30.10 -3.37
CA GLU A 149 -0.59 -30.01 -1.92
C GLU A 149 -0.54 -28.56 -1.47
N PHE A 150 0.12 -27.65 -2.23
CA PHE A 150 0.12 -26.23 -1.97
C PHE A 150 -1.32 -25.66 -1.93
N ALA A 151 -2.13 -25.94 -2.95
CA ALA A 151 -3.50 -25.47 -3.00
C ALA A 151 -4.33 -26.02 -1.82
N ALA A 152 -4.16 -27.30 -1.47
CA ALA A 152 -4.86 -27.90 -0.35
C ALA A 152 -4.49 -27.30 1.00
N GLU A 153 -3.19 -27.00 1.26
CA GLU A 153 -2.75 -26.33 2.50
C GLU A 153 -3.34 -24.92 2.61
N ILE A 154 -3.38 -24.16 1.50
CA ILE A 154 -3.98 -22.81 1.49
C ILE A 154 -5.50 -22.87 1.72
N GLU A 155 -6.20 -23.80 1.06
CA GLU A 155 -7.63 -23.99 1.28
C GLU A 155 -7.94 -24.40 2.71
N ASP A 156 -7.14 -25.30 3.31
CA ASP A 156 -7.33 -25.73 4.70
C ASP A 156 -7.11 -24.58 5.67
N TYR A 157 -6.11 -23.74 5.46
CA TYR A 157 -5.89 -22.52 6.22
C TYR A 157 -7.16 -21.64 6.21
N TRP A 158 -7.70 -21.33 5.02
CA TRP A 158 -8.86 -20.47 4.90
C TRP A 158 -10.15 -21.09 5.47
N LYS A 159 -10.32 -22.40 5.41
CA LYS A 159 -11.47 -23.10 6.01
C LYS A 159 -11.46 -23.06 7.54
N ASN A 160 -10.26 -23.05 8.14
CA ASN A 160 -10.06 -23.12 9.58
C ASN A 160 -9.77 -21.75 10.23
N THR A 161 -9.57 -20.71 9.42
CA THR A 161 -9.31 -19.36 9.91
C THR A 161 -10.62 -18.70 10.35
N THR A 162 -10.60 -18.04 11.50
CA THR A 162 -11.71 -17.19 11.94
C THR A 162 -11.71 -15.91 11.12
N PRO A 163 -12.82 -15.55 10.46
CA PRO A 163 -12.92 -14.25 9.78
C PRO A 163 -12.65 -13.10 10.75
N VAL A 164 -11.95 -12.08 10.28
CA VAL A 164 -11.81 -10.83 11.05
C VAL A 164 -13.14 -10.11 10.95
N GLU A 165 -13.82 -9.95 12.09
CA GLU A 165 -15.03 -9.15 12.19
C GLU A 165 -14.65 -7.67 12.27
N HIS A 166 -15.30 -6.81 11.47
CA HIS A 166 -15.09 -5.35 11.39
C HIS A 166 -16.35 -4.59 11.77
#